data_e212687dcfcbc82973064185d2aca139
#
_entry.id   e212687dcfcbc82973064185d2aca139
#
_cell.length_a   1.000
_cell.length_b   1.000
_cell.length_c   1.000
_cell.angle_alpha   90.00
_cell.angle_beta   90.00
_cell.angle_gamma   90.00
#
_symmetry.space_group_name_H-M   'P 1'
#
loop_
_entity.id
_entity.type
_entity.pdbx_description
1 polymer ?
#
loop_
_entity_poly.entity_id
_entity_poly.type
_entity_poly.pdbx_seq_one_letter_code
_entity_poly.pdbx_strand_id
1 'polypeptide(L)'
;EMDVLDDLFEQEYQKKTQQYRDSITLTNVTDRYIVEAEKYIIDGKAEKAIEMLNELLSRNPEQRQQAFIHYTFSEAYKDRGETDKQISELAQTALLDLKSATKEYASLQKLAYLLYDKGDVDRAYKYLNCSMDDAVFCNARLRFIEVAKFFPIIDKTYKLKEERSKFI
;
A
#
# COMPACT_ATOMS: atom_id res chain seq x y z
N GLU A 1 -22.54 -20.68 0.43
CA GLU A 1 -21.59 -21.69 -0.13
C GLU A 1 -20.39 -21.03 -0.83
N MET A 2 -20.59 -19.91 -1.57
CA MET A 2 -19.52 -19.20 -2.28
C MET A 2 -18.53 -18.55 -1.31
N ASP A 3 -19.01 -17.92 -0.24
CA ASP A 3 -18.18 -17.28 0.78
C ASP A 3 -17.24 -18.26 1.51
N VAL A 4 -17.70 -19.52 1.73
CA VAL A 4 -16.88 -20.55 2.38
C VAL A 4 -15.75 -21.03 1.48
N LEU A 5 -15.98 -21.09 0.16
CA LEU A 5 -14.94 -21.44 -0.80
C LEU A 5 -13.90 -20.33 -0.94
N ASP A 6 -14.33 -19.09 -0.95
CA ASP A 6 -13.44 -17.94 -1.00
C ASP A 6 -12.53 -17.87 0.25
N ASP A 7 -13.08 -18.12 1.43
CA ASP A 7 -12.31 -18.21 2.69
C ASP A 7 -11.29 -19.36 2.67
N LEU A 8 -11.66 -20.53 2.12
CA LEU A 8 -10.74 -21.66 1.99
C LEU A 8 -9.60 -21.39 1.02
N PHE A 9 -9.90 -20.75 -0.12
CA PHE A 9 -8.87 -20.34 -1.09
C PHE A 9 -7.93 -19.30 -0.50
N GLU A 10 -8.46 -18.31 0.24
CA GLU A 10 -7.65 -17.30 0.92
C GLU A 10 -6.72 -17.95 1.95
N GLN A 11 -7.22 -18.87 2.78
CA GLN A 11 -6.41 -19.59 3.75
C GLN A 11 -5.31 -20.43 3.10
N GLU A 12 -5.63 -21.14 2.00
CA GLU A 12 -4.62 -21.92 1.27
C GLU A 12 -3.58 -21.01 0.61
N TYR A 13 -4.01 -19.87 0.05
CA TYR A 13 -3.12 -18.88 -0.52
C TYR A 13 -2.17 -18.30 0.52
N GLN A 14 -2.69 -17.91 1.69
CA GLN A 14 -1.89 -17.39 2.81
C GLN A 14 -0.88 -18.45 3.29
N LYS A 15 -1.29 -19.69 3.43
CA LYS A 15 -0.41 -20.78 3.83
C LYS A 15 0.74 -21.02 2.82
N LYS A 16 0.44 -21.04 1.52
CA LYS A 16 1.43 -21.18 0.47
C LYS A 16 2.38 -19.99 0.42
N THR A 17 1.85 -18.78 0.53
CA THR A 17 2.65 -17.54 0.59
C THR A 17 3.62 -17.60 1.76
N GLN A 18 3.19 -18.05 2.93
CA GLN A 18 4.06 -18.21 4.08
C GLN A 18 5.16 -19.24 3.83
N GLN A 19 4.83 -20.40 3.24
CA GLN A 19 5.83 -21.43 2.90
C GLN A 19 6.87 -20.91 1.91
N TYR A 20 6.47 -20.13 0.90
CA TYR A 20 7.40 -19.52 -0.05
C TYR A 20 8.30 -18.47 0.63
N ARG A 21 7.73 -17.61 1.49
CA ARG A 21 8.52 -16.63 2.27
C ARG A 21 9.58 -17.33 3.14
N ASP A 22 9.22 -18.43 3.77
CA ASP A 22 10.14 -19.21 4.61
C ASP A 22 11.27 -19.87 3.82
N SER A 23 11.04 -20.15 2.54
CA SER A 23 12.02 -20.78 1.64
C SER A 23 12.93 -19.76 0.93
N ILE A 24 12.61 -18.47 0.95
CA ILE A 24 13.39 -17.43 0.27
C ILE A 24 14.73 -17.23 1.00
N THR A 25 15.83 -17.55 0.31
CA THR A 25 17.17 -17.21 0.75
C THR A 25 17.56 -15.87 0.16
N LEU A 26 17.35 -14.79 0.91
CA LEU A 26 17.75 -13.47 0.51
C LEU A 26 19.22 -13.23 0.85
N THR A 27 20.01 -12.83 -0.15
CA THR A 27 21.42 -12.48 0.02
C THR A 27 21.59 -11.11 0.64
N ASN A 28 20.64 -10.18 0.38
CA ASN A 28 20.64 -8.85 0.97
C ASN A 28 20.04 -8.88 2.39
N VAL A 29 20.83 -8.42 3.35
CA VAL A 29 20.45 -8.42 4.77
C VAL A 29 19.23 -7.53 5.01
N THR A 30 19.18 -6.35 4.41
CA THR A 30 18.05 -5.40 4.56
C THR A 30 16.75 -6.00 4.04
N ASP A 31 16.78 -6.62 2.86
CA ASP A 31 15.58 -7.24 2.26
C ASP A 31 15.07 -8.40 3.13
N ARG A 32 15.98 -9.18 3.72
CA ARG A 32 15.62 -10.25 4.66
C ARG A 32 14.91 -9.70 5.92
N TYR A 33 15.41 -8.60 6.49
CA TYR A 33 14.77 -7.98 7.64
C TYR A 33 13.39 -7.39 7.31
N ILE A 34 13.20 -6.84 6.10
CA ILE A 34 11.89 -6.36 5.64
C ILE A 34 10.89 -7.53 5.58
N VAL A 35 11.26 -8.66 4.98
CA VAL A 35 10.41 -9.86 4.92
C VAL A 35 10.12 -10.40 6.31
N GLU A 36 11.08 -10.35 7.24
CA GLU A 36 10.87 -10.75 8.63
C GLU A 36 9.90 -9.82 9.37
N ALA A 37 9.98 -8.52 9.14
CA ALA A 37 9.02 -7.55 9.67
C ALA A 37 7.60 -7.81 9.13
N GLU A 38 7.44 -8.14 7.85
CA GLU A 38 6.15 -8.55 7.28
C GLU A 38 5.57 -9.79 7.97
N LYS A 39 6.40 -10.78 8.30
CA LYS A 39 5.96 -11.95 9.07
C LYS A 39 5.43 -11.55 10.45
N TYR A 40 6.13 -10.65 11.15
CA TYR A 40 5.65 -10.16 12.44
C TYR A 40 4.30 -9.46 12.33
N ILE A 41 4.03 -8.71 11.26
CA ILE A 41 2.73 -8.09 11.03
C ILE A 41 1.66 -9.15 10.83
N ILE A 42 1.89 -10.15 9.99
CA ILE A 42 0.96 -11.27 9.74
C ILE A 42 0.66 -12.04 11.03
N ASP A 43 1.66 -12.20 11.90
CA ASP A 43 1.50 -12.85 13.22
C ASP A 43 0.81 -11.97 14.28
N GLY A 44 0.33 -10.76 13.92
CA GLY A 44 -0.27 -9.81 14.86
C GLY A 44 0.73 -9.16 15.83
N LYS A 45 2.02 -9.13 15.46
CA LYS A 45 3.10 -8.56 16.26
C LYS A 45 3.64 -7.25 15.65
N ALA A 46 2.72 -6.35 15.29
CA ALA A 46 3.05 -5.10 14.59
C ALA A 46 4.08 -4.23 15.32
N GLU A 47 4.07 -4.19 16.67
CA GLU A 47 5.07 -3.45 17.46
C GLU A 47 6.49 -3.93 17.19
N LYS A 48 6.69 -5.24 17.19
CA LYS A 48 8.00 -5.82 16.94
C LYS A 48 8.49 -5.54 15.51
N ALA A 49 7.56 -5.55 14.54
CA ALA A 49 7.86 -5.13 13.18
C ALA A 49 8.31 -3.66 13.11
N ILE A 50 7.60 -2.78 13.82
CA ILE A 50 7.92 -1.34 13.88
C ILE A 50 9.31 -1.10 14.49
N GLU A 51 9.64 -1.78 15.58
CA GLU A 51 10.98 -1.68 16.19
C GLU A 51 12.07 -2.09 15.20
N MET A 52 11.91 -3.22 14.55
CA MET A 52 12.85 -3.75 13.55
C MET A 52 13.01 -2.80 12.35
N LEU A 53 11.90 -2.25 11.84
CA LEU A 53 11.92 -1.33 10.71
C LEU A 53 12.61 0.00 11.07
N ASN A 54 12.43 0.51 12.30
CA ASN A 54 13.13 1.68 12.79
C ASN A 54 14.65 1.45 12.86
N GLU A 55 15.07 0.29 13.33
CA GLU A 55 16.49 -0.07 13.34
C GLU A 55 17.05 -0.14 11.92
N LEU A 56 16.32 -0.74 10.98
CA LEU A 56 16.73 -0.77 9.58
C LEU A 56 16.86 0.63 8.97
N LEU A 57 15.89 1.50 9.20
CA LEU A 57 15.88 2.85 8.64
C LEU A 57 17.06 3.67 9.21
N SER A 58 17.45 3.45 10.47
CA SER A 58 18.60 4.11 11.09
C SER A 58 19.94 3.77 10.44
N ARG A 59 20.03 2.66 9.72
CA ARG A 59 21.22 2.23 8.97
C ARG A 59 21.37 2.93 7.62
N ASN A 60 20.48 3.87 7.29
CA ASN A 60 20.46 4.63 6.05
C ASN A 60 20.50 3.73 4.79
N PRO A 61 19.51 2.84 4.60
CA PRO A 61 19.44 1.95 3.47
C PRO A 61 19.27 2.70 2.14
N GLU A 62 19.44 2.00 1.02
CA GLU A 62 19.21 2.57 -0.31
C GLU A 62 17.78 3.06 -0.48
N GLN A 63 17.57 4.05 -1.37
CA GLN A 63 16.27 4.71 -1.56
C GLN A 63 15.14 3.71 -1.87
N ARG A 64 15.41 2.68 -2.68
CA ARG A 64 14.44 1.64 -2.97
C ARG A 64 14.05 0.85 -1.72
N GLN A 65 15.03 0.51 -0.89
CA GLN A 65 14.79 -0.18 0.37
C GLN A 65 14.04 0.71 1.38
N GLN A 66 14.34 2.02 1.42
CA GLN A 66 13.56 2.97 2.21
C GLN A 66 12.08 2.95 1.80
N ALA A 67 11.77 2.91 0.50
CA ALA A 67 10.40 2.82 0.01
C ALA A 67 9.69 1.55 0.51
N PHE A 68 10.34 0.39 0.46
CA PHE A 68 9.80 -0.85 1.01
C PHE A 68 9.63 -0.80 2.53
N ILE A 69 10.58 -0.22 3.26
CA ILE A 69 10.49 -0.05 4.73
C ILE A 69 9.28 0.81 5.08
N HIS A 70 9.09 1.97 4.44
CA HIS A 70 7.94 2.84 4.68
C HIS A 70 6.61 2.15 4.30
N TYR A 71 6.60 1.39 3.20
CA TYR A 71 5.42 0.60 2.85
C TYR A 71 5.08 -0.43 3.93
N THR A 72 6.08 -1.15 4.44
CA THR A 72 5.89 -2.15 5.51
C THR A 72 5.46 -1.49 6.82
N PHE A 73 5.98 -0.31 7.17
CA PHE A 73 5.45 0.50 8.27
C PHE A 73 3.96 0.80 8.09
N SER A 74 3.54 1.14 6.87
CA SER A 74 2.13 1.44 6.60
C SER A 74 1.22 0.23 6.88
N GLU A 75 1.67 -0.98 6.58
CA GLU A 75 0.93 -2.21 6.89
C GLU A 75 0.91 -2.47 8.41
N ALA A 76 2.02 -2.22 9.12
CA ALA A 76 2.06 -2.34 10.58
C ALA A 76 1.11 -1.35 11.27
N TYR A 77 1.07 -0.09 10.81
CA TYR A 77 0.16 0.92 11.36
C TYR A 77 -1.31 0.64 10.98
N LYS A 78 -1.57 0.03 9.80
CA LYS A 78 -2.90 -0.47 9.45
C LYS A 78 -3.38 -1.53 10.43
N ASP A 79 -2.55 -2.51 10.76
CA ASP A 79 -2.86 -3.58 11.73
C ASP A 79 -3.21 -3.01 13.11
N ARG A 80 -2.55 -1.92 13.51
CA ARG A 80 -2.81 -1.20 14.76
C ARG A 80 -3.99 -0.23 14.71
N GLY A 81 -4.62 -0.02 13.55
CA GLY A 81 -5.68 0.98 13.37
C GLY A 81 -5.20 2.44 13.44
N GLU A 82 -3.88 2.70 13.31
CA GLU A 82 -3.28 4.03 13.37
C GLU A 82 -3.28 4.70 11.99
N THR A 83 -4.46 5.05 11.48
CA THR A 83 -4.67 5.52 10.11
C THR A 83 -3.84 6.75 9.72
N ASP A 84 -3.61 7.70 10.65
CA ASP A 84 -2.82 8.90 10.33
C ASP A 84 -1.34 8.56 10.09
N LYS A 85 -0.78 7.65 10.87
CA LYS A 85 0.57 7.15 10.64
C LYS A 85 0.65 6.33 9.37
N GLN A 86 -0.35 5.48 9.11
CA GLN A 86 -0.46 4.73 7.86
C GLN A 86 -0.41 5.66 6.64
N ILE A 87 -1.19 6.75 6.64
CA ILE A 87 -1.20 7.75 5.58
C ILE A 87 0.18 8.40 5.42
N SER A 88 0.83 8.76 6.53
CA SER A 88 2.16 9.36 6.50
C SER A 88 3.19 8.45 5.84
N GLU A 89 3.19 7.17 6.21
CA GLU A 89 4.13 6.19 5.68
C GLU A 89 3.88 5.88 4.19
N LEU A 90 2.61 5.78 3.77
CA LEU A 90 2.27 5.64 2.36
C LEU A 90 2.68 6.86 1.53
N ALA A 91 2.58 8.06 2.10
CA ALA A 91 3.04 9.27 1.43
C ALA A 91 4.57 9.28 1.26
N GLN A 92 5.33 8.83 2.26
CA GLN A 92 6.78 8.66 2.15
C GLN A 92 7.15 7.64 1.07
N THR A 93 6.47 6.49 1.05
CA THR A 93 6.66 5.48 0.00
C THR A 93 6.41 6.08 -1.37
N ALA A 94 5.26 6.74 -1.59
CA ALA A 94 4.92 7.34 -2.87
C ALA A 94 5.94 8.39 -3.33
N LEU A 95 6.47 9.20 -2.42
CA LEU A 95 7.52 10.18 -2.72
C LEU A 95 8.84 9.51 -3.14
N LEU A 96 9.22 8.44 -2.49
CA LEU A 96 10.44 7.68 -2.82
C LEU A 96 10.28 6.97 -4.16
N ASP A 97 9.12 6.38 -4.43
CA ASP A 97 8.79 5.75 -5.71
C ASP A 97 8.85 6.76 -6.86
N LEU A 98 8.25 7.95 -6.69
CA LEU A 98 8.32 9.03 -7.68
C LEU A 98 9.76 9.49 -7.95
N LYS A 99 10.58 9.64 -6.90
CA LYS A 99 12.00 10.01 -7.05
C LYS A 99 12.81 8.94 -7.77
N SER A 100 12.43 7.67 -7.63
CA SER A 100 13.08 6.53 -8.29
C SER A 100 12.53 6.25 -9.68
N ALA A 101 11.59 7.08 -10.18
CA ALA A 101 10.82 6.83 -11.41
C ALA A 101 10.12 5.45 -11.43
N THR A 102 9.79 4.92 -10.26
CA THR A 102 9.05 3.67 -10.10
C THR A 102 7.56 3.95 -10.30
N LYS A 103 6.94 3.29 -11.27
CA LYS A 103 5.53 3.52 -11.65
C LYS A 103 4.57 2.41 -11.22
N GLU A 104 5.09 1.24 -10.89
CA GLU A 104 4.30 0.07 -10.51
C GLU A 104 4.22 -0.08 -8.98
N TYR A 105 3.55 0.85 -8.31
CA TYR A 105 3.46 0.87 -6.85
C TYR A 105 2.00 0.96 -6.35
N ALA A 106 1.75 0.28 -5.22
CA ALA A 106 0.44 0.26 -4.58
C ALA A 106 0.21 1.45 -3.62
N SER A 107 1.27 2.14 -3.24
CA SER A 107 1.26 3.18 -2.22
C SER A 107 0.30 4.33 -2.56
N LEU A 108 0.37 4.83 -3.79
CA LEU A 108 -0.46 5.96 -4.23
C LEU A 108 -1.95 5.59 -4.29
N GLN A 109 -2.27 4.36 -4.72
CA GLN A 109 -3.63 3.84 -4.74
C GLN A 109 -4.20 3.70 -3.32
N LYS A 110 -3.46 3.07 -2.41
CA LYS A 110 -3.87 2.91 -1.00
C LYS A 110 -4.04 4.26 -0.31
N LEU A 111 -3.12 5.19 -0.59
CA LEU A 111 -3.19 6.56 -0.09
C LEU A 111 -4.46 7.28 -0.57
N ALA A 112 -4.83 7.12 -1.86
CA ALA A 112 -6.05 7.69 -2.40
C ALA A 112 -7.30 7.18 -1.67
N TYR A 113 -7.38 5.89 -1.38
CA TYR A 113 -8.53 5.31 -0.66
C TYR A 113 -8.64 5.86 0.76
N LEU A 114 -7.53 5.91 1.51
CA LEU A 114 -7.54 6.43 2.88
C LEU A 114 -7.88 7.93 2.92
N LEU A 115 -7.44 8.71 1.95
CA LEU A 115 -7.79 10.13 1.84
C LEU A 115 -9.28 10.30 1.50
N TYR A 116 -9.83 9.45 0.63
CA TYR A 116 -11.26 9.44 0.34
C TYR A 116 -12.10 9.17 1.59
N ASP A 117 -11.73 8.15 2.36
CA ASP A 117 -12.41 7.79 3.62
C ASP A 117 -12.34 8.92 4.66
N LYS A 118 -11.29 9.74 4.62
CA LYS A 118 -11.14 10.95 5.44
C LYS A 118 -11.87 12.18 4.87
N GLY A 119 -12.54 12.06 3.72
CA GLY A 119 -13.26 13.16 3.08
C GLY A 119 -12.38 14.08 2.21
N ASP A 120 -11.10 13.78 2.06
CA ASP A 120 -10.21 14.54 1.14
C ASP A 120 -10.36 14.03 -0.29
N VAL A 121 -11.51 14.36 -0.88
CA VAL A 121 -11.89 13.88 -2.21
C VAL A 121 -10.96 14.41 -3.30
N ASP A 122 -10.43 15.62 -3.15
CA ASP A 122 -9.58 16.27 -4.15
C ASP A 122 -8.25 15.53 -4.32
N ARG A 123 -7.56 15.27 -3.21
CA ARG A 123 -6.31 14.49 -3.24
C ARG A 123 -6.57 13.04 -3.62
N ALA A 124 -7.64 12.44 -3.13
CA ALA A 124 -8.02 11.08 -3.48
C ALA A 124 -8.23 10.93 -4.99
N TYR A 125 -8.99 11.82 -5.61
CA TYR A 125 -9.22 11.82 -7.06
C TYR A 125 -7.92 11.99 -7.84
N LYS A 126 -7.10 12.97 -7.46
CA LYS A 126 -5.81 13.23 -8.12
C LYS A 126 -4.87 12.02 -8.07
N TYR A 127 -4.72 11.42 -6.89
CA TYR A 127 -3.80 10.29 -6.71
C TYR A 127 -4.30 9.01 -7.38
N LEU A 128 -5.62 8.81 -7.39
CA LEU A 128 -6.20 7.67 -8.09
C LEU A 128 -6.03 7.77 -9.60
N ASN A 129 -6.19 8.97 -10.19
CA ASN A 129 -5.90 9.18 -11.62
C ASN A 129 -4.43 8.90 -11.93
N CYS A 130 -3.49 9.40 -11.15
CA CYS A 130 -2.07 9.09 -11.34
C CYS A 130 -1.81 7.59 -11.28
N SER A 131 -2.42 6.89 -10.31
CA SER A 131 -2.29 5.43 -10.19
C SER A 131 -2.88 4.67 -11.39
N MET A 132 -3.98 5.17 -11.96
CA MET A 132 -4.59 4.61 -13.16
C MET A 132 -3.68 4.79 -14.39
N ASP A 133 -3.14 6.00 -14.58
CA ASP A 133 -2.23 6.32 -15.68
C ASP A 133 -0.96 5.45 -15.61
N ASP A 134 -0.40 5.29 -14.42
CA ASP A 134 0.77 4.44 -14.20
C ASP A 134 0.46 2.96 -14.44
N ALA A 135 -0.72 2.46 -14.02
CA ALA A 135 -1.15 1.09 -14.29
C ALA A 135 -1.30 0.81 -15.80
N VAL A 136 -1.84 1.77 -16.55
CA VAL A 136 -1.94 1.70 -18.02
C VAL A 136 -0.57 1.72 -18.65
N PHE A 137 0.30 2.65 -18.25
CA PHE A 137 1.65 2.79 -18.78
C PHE A 137 2.49 1.52 -18.59
N CYS A 138 2.41 0.91 -17.40
CA CYS A 138 3.14 -0.31 -17.06
C CYS A 138 2.46 -1.60 -17.56
N ASN A 139 1.29 -1.52 -18.20
CA ASN A 139 0.45 -2.68 -18.54
C ASN A 139 0.16 -3.58 -17.31
N ALA A 140 0.01 -2.96 -16.14
CA ALA A 140 -0.21 -3.63 -14.87
C ALA A 140 -1.69 -3.99 -14.69
N ARG A 141 -2.13 -5.08 -15.33
CA ARG A 141 -3.56 -5.49 -15.42
C ARG A 141 -4.25 -5.63 -14.08
N LEU A 142 -3.61 -6.25 -13.09
CA LEU A 142 -4.20 -6.41 -11.75
C LEU A 142 -4.39 -5.05 -11.08
N ARG A 143 -3.40 -4.17 -11.15
CA ARG A 143 -3.48 -2.82 -10.61
C ARG A 143 -4.60 -2.01 -11.26
N PHE A 144 -4.69 -2.10 -12.60
CA PHE A 144 -5.77 -1.47 -13.34
C PHE A 144 -7.16 -1.93 -12.86
N ILE A 145 -7.36 -3.24 -12.66
CA ILE A 145 -8.64 -3.79 -12.18
C ILE A 145 -8.94 -3.29 -10.77
N GLU A 146 -7.96 -3.27 -9.88
CA GLU A 146 -8.11 -2.78 -8.51
C GLU A 146 -8.52 -1.29 -8.48
N VAL A 147 -7.83 -0.45 -9.25
CA VAL A 147 -8.15 0.98 -9.34
C VAL A 147 -9.53 1.18 -9.98
N ALA A 148 -9.85 0.44 -11.05
CA ALA A 148 -11.10 0.56 -11.77
C ALA A 148 -12.33 0.24 -10.91
N LYS A 149 -12.21 -0.57 -9.87
CA LYS A 149 -13.32 -0.85 -8.93
C LYS A 149 -13.75 0.37 -8.13
N PHE A 150 -12.81 1.22 -7.72
CA PHE A 150 -13.06 2.37 -6.86
C PHE A 150 -13.16 3.68 -7.64
N PHE A 151 -12.57 3.75 -8.81
CA PHE A 151 -12.52 4.95 -9.64
C PHE A 151 -13.91 5.59 -9.86
N PRO A 152 -14.97 4.87 -10.25
CA PRO A 152 -16.28 5.46 -10.50
C PRO A 152 -16.89 6.14 -9.26
N ILE A 153 -16.61 5.61 -8.06
CA ILE A 153 -17.14 6.13 -6.80
C ILE A 153 -16.48 7.47 -6.48
N ILE A 154 -15.16 7.52 -6.55
CA ILE A 154 -14.37 8.72 -6.25
C ILE A 154 -14.60 9.80 -7.31
N ASP A 155 -14.62 9.44 -8.60
CA ASP A 155 -14.89 10.34 -9.73
C ASP A 155 -16.27 10.99 -9.59
N LYS A 156 -17.30 10.20 -9.31
CA LYS A 156 -18.66 10.72 -9.09
C LYS A 156 -18.71 11.69 -7.91
N THR A 157 -18.07 11.35 -6.79
CA THR A 157 -18.06 12.21 -5.61
C THR A 157 -17.32 13.52 -5.88
N TYR A 158 -16.20 13.45 -6.59
CA TYR A 158 -15.42 14.62 -7.01
C TYR A 158 -16.25 15.55 -7.92
N LYS A 159 -16.90 15.00 -8.95
CA LYS A 159 -17.75 15.78 -9.88
C LYS A 159 -18.92 16.47 -9.17
N LEU A 160 -19.59 15.76 -8.26
CA LEU A 160 -20.66 16.35 -7.45
C LEU A 160 -20.16 17.49 -6.56
N LYS A 161 -18.96 17.38 -6.01
CA LYS A 161 -18.33 18.45 -5.24
C LYS A 161 -18.02 19.67 -6.11
N GLU A 162 -17.45 19.47 -7.29
CA GLU A 162 -17.17 20.55 -8.23
C GLU A 162 -18.44 21.27 -8.71
N GLU A 163 -19.50 20.52 -9.01
CA GLU A 163 -20.78 21.10 -9.41
C GLU A 163 -21.34 22.00 -8.29
N ARG A 164 -21.33 21.53 -7.03
CA ARG A 164 -21.78 22.32 -5.89
C ARG A 164 -20.98 23.61 -5.69
N SER A 165 -19.66 23.55 -5.92
CA SER A 165 -18.80 24.72 -5.77
C SER A 165 -19.03 25.81 -6.83
N LYS A 166 -19.64 25.47 -7.97
CA LYS A 166 -19.97 26.44 -9.04
C LYS A 166 -21.27 27.23 -8.76
N PHE A 167 -22.07 26.80 -7.79
CA PHE A 167 -23.35 27.45 -7.43
C PHE A 167 -23.25 28.33 -6.17
N ILE A 168 -22.04 28.51 -5.64
CA ILE A 168 -21.75 29.42 -4.52
C ILE A 168 -20.97 30.63 -5.04
#